data_975b7a7d12331220ca67f2a14ba3e9f5
#
_entry.id   975b7a7d12331220ca67f2a14ba3e9f5
#
_cell.length_a   1.000
_cell.length_b   1.000
_cell.length_c   1.000
_cell.angle_alpha   90.00
_cell.angle_beta   90.00
_cell.angle_gamma   90.00
#
_symmetry.space_group_name_H-M   'P 1'
#
loop_
_entity.id
_entity.type
_entity.pdbx_description
1 polymer ?
#
loop_
_entity_poly.entity_id
_entity_poly.type
_entity_poly.pdbx_seq_one_letter_code
_entity_poly.pdbx_strand_id
1 'polypeptide(L)'
;MKIKDIHIQNFRGIEDIKILDADPQMNLIVGVNGAGKTSILDAMAILLSWLIARMRSTNAKGASINEADIKIGSKEPCLLSIETEKWVNWTVSKSKSYTIRNKQTSSKTDLKEMQNLAEEIVENAERGGGVPVLMYYPVERIVASVPVNLHKAETNIWDVYKDALSGNSNFRSFFEWYRSQEDIENEMIRDDASYRDHSLNAVRKVISSFFPDFSEMRVRRRPYQAMVIKKGEEVIEFSQLSQGEKCYLSLVCDIARRLAIANPDLDNPLDGEGIILIDEVDLHLHPKWQMEIANKLTSI
;
A
#
# COMPACT_ATOMS: atom_id res chain seq x y z
N MET A 1 11.60 4.18 -5.28
CA MET A 1 12.34 3.40 -4.24
C MET A 1 12.11 1.93 -4.49
N LYS A 2 13.17 1.11 -4.65
CA LYS A 2 13.07 -0.32 -4.96
C LYS A 2 13.88 -1.13 -3.95
N ILE A 3 13.41 -2.31 -3.61
CA ILE A 3 14.08 -3.23 -2.70
C ILE A 3 15.08 -4.04 -3.53
N LYS A 4 16.28 -4.24 -2.98
CA LYS A 4 17.31 -5.09 -3.53
C LYS A 4 17.40 -6.40 -2.75
N ASP A 5 17.68 -6.31 -1.45
CA ASP A 5 17.89 -7.47 -0.61
C ASP A 5 17.02 -7.44 0.65
N ILE A 6 16.59 -8.61 1.10
CA ILE A 6 15.84 -8.80 2.34
C ILE A 6 16.49 -9.94 3.12
N HIS A 7 16.70 -9.74 4.42
CA HIS A 7 17.16 -10.78 5.33
C HIS A 7 16.23 -10.85 6.54
N ILE A 8 15.69 -12.04 6.78
CA ILE A 8 14.79 -12.34 7.89
C ILE A 8 15.35 -13.48 8.69
N GLN A 9 15.63 -13.28 9.97
CA GLN A 9 16.18 -14.27 10.86
C GLN A 9 15.36 -14.40 12.14
N ASN A 10 15.07 -15.62 12.54
CA ASN A 10 14.33 -15.96 13.76
C ASN A 10 12.96 -15.27 13.90
N PHE A 11 12.24 -15.13 12.79
CA PHE A 11 10.93 -14.50 12.78
C PHE A 11 9.82 -15.53 12.55
N ARG A 12 8.93 -15.71 13.52
CA ARG A 12 7.85 -16.73 13.50
C ARG A 12 8.37 -18.12 13.17
N GLY A 13 7.93 -18.72 12.03
CA GLY A 13 8.42 -20.01 11.55
C GLY A 13 9.76 -19.97 10.82
N ILE A 14 10.23 -18.79 10.45
CA ILE A 14 11.44 -18.60 9.64
C ILE A 14 12.66 -18.65 10.55
N GLU A 15 13.65 -19.48 10.19
CA GLU A 15 14.95 -19.54 10.85
C GLU A 15 15.92 -18.53 10.27
N ASP A 16 16.21 -18.66 8.99
CA ASP A 16 17.03 -17.74 8.22
C ASP A 16 16.62 -17.79 6.76
N ILE A 17 16.23 -16.65 6.21
CA ILE A 17 15.88 -16.48 4.81
C ILE A 17 16.53 -15.21 4.28
N LYS A 18 17.15 -15.33 3.10
CA LYS A 18 17.70 -14.20 2.34
C LYS A 18 17.07 -14.20 0.95
N ILE A 19 16.49 -13.08 0.58
CA ILE A 19 16.04 -12.80 -0.78
C ILE A 19 17.04 -11.78 -1.31
N LEU A 20 17.81 -12.16 -2.33
CA LEU A 20 18.89 -11.36 -2.88
C LEU A 20 18.51 -10.97 -4.31
N ASP A 21 18.92 -9.77 -4.73
CA ASP A 21 18.68 -9.22 -6.06
C ASP A 21 17.21 -9.33 -6.48
N ALA A 22 16.31 -8.85 -5.60
CA ALA A 22 14.87 -8.82 -5.89
C ALA A 22 14.60 -8.03 -7.18
N ASP A 23 13.66 -8.53 -8.00
CA ASP A 23 13.26 -7.84 -9.22
C ASP A 23 12.68 -6.46 -8.89
N PRO A 24 13.08 -5.39 -9.58
CA PRO A 24 12.65 -4.03 -9.28
C PRO A 24 11.16 -3.76 -9.56
N GLN A 25 10.46 -4.64 -10.28
CA GLN A 25 9.06 -4.46 -10.65
C GLN A 25 8.14 -5.48 -9.99
N MET A 26 8.45 -6.79 -10.09
CA MET A 26 7.54 -7.83 -9.64
C MET A 26 8.28 -9.01 -9.02
N ASN A 27 7.92 -9.34 -7.78
CA ASN A 27 8.40 -10.54 -7.10
C ASN A 27 7.21 -11.39 -6.66
N LEU A 28 7.17 -12.64 -7.08
CA LEU A 28 6.12 -13.57 -6.73
C LEU A 28 6.64 -14.61 -5.73
N ILE A 29 6.10 -14.60 -4.51
CA ILE A 29 6.44 -15.55 -3.45
C ILE A 29 5.44 -16.71 -3.49
N VAL A 30 5.89 -17.89 -3.90
CA VAL A 30 5.06 -19.08 -4.06
C VAL A 30 5.45 -20.15 -3.05
N GLY A 31 4.48 -20.89 -2.53
CA GLY A 31 4.72 -21.99 -1.60
C GLY A 31 3.42 -22.54 -1.02
N VAL A 32 3.51 -23.71 -0.38
CA VAL A 32 2.36 -24.33 0.30
C VAL A 32 1.86 -23.49 1.47
N ASN A 33 0.63 -23.76 1.92
CA ASN A 33 0.09 -23.07 3.09
C ASN A 33 0.96 -23.37 4.32
N GLY A 34 1.25 -22.34 5.12
CA GLY A 34 2.15 -22.43 6.27
C GLY A 34 3.65 -22.31 5.94
N ALA A 35 4.05 -22.15 4.68
CA ALA A 35 5.47 -22.00 4.30
C ALA A 35 6.11 -20.66 4.73
N GLY A 36 5.34 -19.72 5.30
CA GLY A 36 5.86 -18.46 5.79
C GLY A 36 5.72 -17.27 4.82
N LYS A 37 4.95 -17.41 3.73
CA LYS A 37 4.73 -16.33 2.75
C LYS A 37 4.27 -15.03 3.41
N THR A 38 3.17 -15.10 4.18
CA THR A 38 2.65 -13.97 4.96
C THR A 38 3.68 -13.42 5.94
N SER A 39 4.48 -14.29 6.57
CA SER A 39 5.53 -13.85 7.50
C SER A 39 6.61 -13.01 6.81
N ILE A 40 6.96 -13.31 5.56
CA ILE A 40 7.88 -12.47 4.77
C ILE A 40 7.28 -11.09 4.54
N LEU A 41 6.02 -11.02 4.10
CA LEU A 41 5.33 -9.74 3.84
C LEU A 41 5.15 -8.92 5.13
N ASP A 42 4.78 -9.56 6.24
CA ASP A 42 4.68 -8.91 7.55
C ASP A 42 6.03 -8.35 8.03
N ALA A 43 7.11 -9.10 7.84
CA ALA A 43 8.46 -8.62 8.17
C ALA A 43 8.84 -7.38 7.35
N MET A 44 8.51 -7.39 6.05
CA MET A 44 8.70 -6.22 5.18
C MET A 44 7.83 -5.04 5.62
N ALA A 45 6.56 -5.28 5.97
CA ALA A 45 5.66 -4.23 6.46
C ALA A 45 6.17 -3.60 7.77
N ILE A 46 6.75 -4.41 8.69
CA ILE A 46 7.42 -3.90 9.89
C ILE A 46 8.57 -2.98 9.50
N LEU A 47 9.47 -3.41 8.60
CA LEU A 47 10.61 -2.60 8.14
C LEU A 47 10.18 -1.29 7.48
N LEU A 48 9.19 -1.33 6.59
CA LEU A 48 8.66 -0.14 5.90
C LEU A 48 7.94 0.82 6.86
N SER A 49 7.33 0.29 7.93
CA SER A 49 6.66 1.12 8.94
C SER A 49 7.63 2.09 9.65
N TRP A 50 8.89 1.71 9.82
CA TRP A 50 9.91 2.56 10.40
C TRP A 50 10.27 3.74 9.49
N LEU A 51 10.35 3.51 8.17
CA LEU A 51 10.55 4.57 7.20
C LEU A 51 9.38 5.57 7.23
N ILE A 52 8.14 5.09 7.18
CA ILE A 52 6.95 5.95 7.28
C ILE A 52 6.96 6.75 8.60
N ALA A 53 7.30 6.11 9.70
CA ALA A 53 7.35 6.79 10.99
C ALA A 53 8.39 7.92 10.99
N ARG A 54 9.58 7.68 10.43
CA ARG A 54 10.67 8.66 10.35
C ARG A 54 10.37 9.82 9.41
N MET A 55 9.64 9.60 8.31
CA MET A 55 9.15 10.69 7.47
C MET A 55 8.17 11.61 8.20
N ARG A 56 7.41 11.08 9.17
CA ARG A 56 6.48 11.89 9.99
C ARG A 56 7.17 12.67 11.10
N SER A 57 8.18 12.09 11.73
CA SER A 57 8.95 12.70 12.82
C SER A 57 10.24 11.92 13.05
N THR A 58 11.33 12.65 13.23
CA THR A 58 12.69 12.12 13.46
C THR A 58 12.78 11.09 14.59
N ASN A 59 11.92 11.17 15.60
CA ASN A 59 11.91 10.28 16.75
C ASN A 59 10.74 9.28 16.76
N ALA A 60 9.87 9.30 15.74
CA ALA A 60 8.74 8.37 15.65
C ALA A 60 9.24 6.93 15.47
N LYS A 61 8.52 5.99 16.05
CA LYS A 61 8.84 4.56 15.97
C LYS A 61 7.85 3.86 15.04
N GLY A 62 8.37 2.99 14.20
CA GLY A 62 7.57 2.06 13.42
C GLY A 62 7.01 0.91 14.26
N ALA A 63 6.41 -0.05 13.60
CA ALA A 63 5.90 -1.26 14.24
C ALA A 63 7.05 -2.04 14.90
N SER A 64 6.81 -2.51 16.12
CA SER A 64 7.77 -3.32 16.86
C SER A 64 7.56 -4.80 16.57
N ILE A 65 8.67 -5.55 16.52
CA ILE A 65 8.61 -7.01 16.58
C ILE A 65 8.07 -7.40 17.96
N ASN A 66 7.00 -8.19 18.04
CA ASN A 66 6.50 -8.71 19.31
C ASN A 66 7.31 -9.89 19.79
N GLU A 67 7.31 -10.22 21.09
CA GLU A 67 7.98 -11.43 21.59
C GLU A 67 7.39 -12.72 21.00
N ALA A 68 6.09 -12.70 20.68
CA ALA A 68 5.42 -13.80 20.01
C ALA A 68 5.89 -14.02 18.55
N ASP A 69 6.43 -12.98 17.91
CA ASP A 69 6.98 -13.07 16.55
C ASP A 69 8.40 -13.67 16.54
N ILE A 70 9.07 -13.82 17.70
CA ILE A 70 10.40 -14.41 17.77
C ILE A 70 10.27 -15.95 17.74
N LYS A 71 11.00 -16.60 16.83
CA LYS A 71 10.99 -18.07 16.64
C LYS A 71 11.07 -18.80 17.97
N ILE A 72 10.17 -19.77 18.17
CA ILE A 72 10.12 -20.59 19.38
C ILE A 72 11.41 -21.41 19.46
N GLY A 73 12.04 -21.43 20.66
CA GLY A 73 13.29 -22.16 20.89
C GLY A 73 14.55 -21.40 20.47
N SER A 74 14.46 -20.31 19.71
CA SER A 74 15.64 -19.51 19.38
C SER A 74 16.22 -18.83 20.62
N LYS A 75 17.54 -18.88 20.75
CA LYS A 75 18.34 -18.13 21.72
C LYS A 75 18.88 -16.82 21.11
N GLU A 76 18.96 -16.78 19.79
CA GLU A 76 19.38 -15.61 19.04
C GLU A 76 18.24 -14.61 18.87
N PRO A 77 18.54 -13.32 18.70
CA PRO A 77 17.52 -12.31 18.45
C PRO A 77 16.81 -12.55 17.11
N CYS A 78 15.59 -12.04 17.01
CA CYS A 78 14.95 -11.83 15.73
C CYS A 78 15.60 -10.63 15.03
N LEU A 79 15.90 -10.76 13.75
CA LEU A 79 16.51 -9.73 12.93
C LEU A 79 15.73 -9.62 11.61
N LEU A 80 15.32 -8.41 11.28
CA LEU A 80 14.72 -8.06 10.00
C LEU A 80 15.59 -6.97 9.38
N SER A 81 16.05 -7.20 8.14
CA SER A 81 16.90 -6.25 7.42
C SER A 81 16.44 -6.12 5.99
N ILE A 82 16.58 -4.92 5.44
CA ILE A 82 16.27 -4.60 4.05
C ILE A 82 17.35 -3.70 3.50
N GLU A 83 17.71 -3.88 2.23
CA GLU A 83 18.58 -3.03 1.43
C GLU A 83 17.84 -2.58 0.17
N THR A 84 17.97 -1.32 -0.18
CA THR A 84 17.39 -0.74 -1.39
C THR A 84 18.42 -0.68 -2.53
N GLU A 85 17.98 -0.49 -3.78
CA GLU A 85 18.87 -0.28 -4.94
C GLU A 85 19.85 0.89 -4.76
N LYS A 86 19.51 1.89 -3.96
CA LYS A 86 20.38 3.03 -3.63
C LYS A 86 21.39 2.71 -2.52
N TRP A 87 21.57 1.44 -2.16
CA TRP A 87 22.48 0.99 -1.09
C TRP A 87 22.11 1.51 0.30
N VAL A 88 20.88 1.94 0.50
CA VAL A 88 20.36 2.32 1.82
C VAL A 88 19.86 1.06 2.50
N ASN A 89 20.44 0.76 3.66
CA ASN A 89 20.03 -0.40 4.45
C ASN A 89 19.56 -0.01 5.84
N TRP A 90 18.69 -0.81 6.43
CA TRP A 90 18.32 -0.71 7.83
C TRP A 90 17.93 -2.05 8.40
N THR A 91 18.09 -2.16 9.71
CA THR A 91 17.84 -3.38 10.45
C THR A 91 16.99 -3.09 11.68
N VAL A 92 15.94 -3.89 11.89
CA VAL A 92 15.15 -3.90 13.12
C VAL A 92 15.39 -5.22 13.83
N SER A 93 15.71 -5.16 15.11
CA SER A 93 16.05 -6.33 15.90
C SER A 93 15.33 -6.37 17.25
N LYS A 94 14.98 -7.57 17.70
CA LYS A 94 14.35 -7.81 18.99
C LYS A 94 14.88 -9.07 19.64
N SER A 95 15.35 -8.96 20.88
CA SER A 95 15.73 -10.11 21.72
C SER A 95 14.61 -10.46 22.71
N LYS A 96 14.49 -11.73 23.09
CA LYS A 96 13.59 -12.13 24.18
C LYS A 96 14.08 -11.57 25.51
N SER A 97 13.15 -11.20 26.40
CA SER A 97 13.45 -10.54 27.67
C SER A 97 14.40 -11.36 28.57
N TYR A 98 14.32 -12.70 28.55
CA TYR A 98 15.21 -13.57 29.34
C TYR A 98 16.66 -13.61 28.79
N THR A 99 16.83 -13.41 27.47
CA THR A 99 18.15 -13.43 26.82
C THR A 99 18.96 -12.20 27.19
N ILE A 100 18.30 -11.04 27.35
CA ILE A 100 18.95 -9.77 27.71
C ILE A 100 19.65 -9.87 29.09
N ARG A 101 19.07 -10.63 30.04
CA ARG A 101 19.64 -10.80 31.37
C ARG A 101 20.92 -11.66 31.36
N ASN A 102 21.13 -12.48 30.35
CA ASN A 102 22.26 -13.43 30.24
C ASN A 102 23.39 -12.93 29.34
N LYS A 103 23.43 -11.63 28.96
CA LYS A 103 24.51 -11.00 28.15
C LYS A 103 24.88 -11.74 26.85
N GLN A 104 23.94 -12.41 26.20
CA GLN A 104 24.17 -12.94 24.85
C GLN A 104 23.90 -11.89 23.79
N THR A 105 24.80 -11.82 22.82
CA THR A 105 24.92 -10.93 21.65
C THR A 105 23.61 -10.22 21.24
N SER A 106 23.54 -8.93 21.54
CA SER A 106 22.45 -8.07 21.04
C SER A 106 22.78 -7.62 19.62
N SER A 107 22.12 -8.16 18.60
CA SER A 107 22.07 -7.44 17.34
C SER A 107 21.35 -6.11 17.61
N LYS A 108 21.96 -5.01 17.20
CA LYS A 108 21.37 -3.69 17.38
C LYS A 108 20.44 -3.36 16.21
N THR A 109 19.30 -2.79 16.51
CA THR A 109 18.52 -2.03 15.52
C THR A 109 19.40 -0.90 14.98
N ASP A 110 19.59 -0.87 13.66
CA ASP A 110 20.32 0.19 12.96
C ASP A 110 19.39 0.84 11.94
N LEU A 111 19.17 2.14 12.11
CA LEU A 111 18.23 2.92 11.31
C LEU A 111 18.91 4.18 10.71
N LYS A 112 20.24 4.27 10.79
CA LYS A 112 20.96 5.51 10.45
C LYS A 112 20.79 5.90 8.99
N GLU A 113 21.01 4.96 8.07
CA GLU A 113 20.88 5.25 6.63
C GLU A 113 19.42 5.50 6.23
N MET A 114 18.48 4.73 6.82
CA MET A 114 17.05 4.96 6.63
C MET A 114 16.61 6.35 7.11
N GLN A 115 17.21 6.86 8.21
CA GLN A 115 16.92 8.21 8.70
C GLN A 115 17.28 9.26 7.64
N ASN A 116 18.45 9.16 7.02
CA ASN A 116 18.88 10.06 5.96
C ASN A 116 17.94 9.96 4.73
N LEU A 117 17.52 8.75 4.38
CA LEU A 117 16.55 8.54 3.30
C LEU A 117 15.18 9.20 3.61
N ALA A 118 14.70 9.07 4.85
CA ALA A 118 13.46 9.70 5.27
C ALA A 118 13.54 11.24 5.17
N GLU A 119 14.67 11.85 5.59
CA GLU A 119 14.93 13.28 5.47
C GLU A 119 14.97 13.72 4.00
N GLU A 120 15.65 12.97 3.12
CA GLU A 120 15.68 13.22 1.66
C GLU A 120 14.28 13.23 1.05
N ILE A 121 13.43 12.25 1.42
CA ILE A 121 12.05 12.16 0.92
C ILE A 121 11.23 13.36 1.40
N VAL A 122 11.36 13.76 2.67
CA VAL A 122 10.64 14.91 3.23
C VAL A 122 11.05 16.21 2.54
N GLU A 123 12.36 16.43 2.38
CA GLU A 123 12.86 17.60 1.66
C GLU A 123 12.40 17.66 0.20
N ASN A 124 12.34 16.51 -0.48
CA ASN A 124 11.81 16.42 -1.85
C ASN A 124 10.33 16.81 -1.89
N ALA A 125 9.53 16.32 -0.95
CA ALA A 125 8.10 16.64 -0.88
C ALA A 125 7.86 18.13 -0.55
N GLU A 126 8.68 18.74 0.32
CA GLU A 126 8.60 20.17 0.63
C GLU A 126 8.94 21.06 -0.58
N ARG A 127 9.71 20.55 -1.53
CA ARG A 127 10.02 21.23 -2.80
C ARG A 127 8.99 20.98 -3.91
N GLY A 128 7.88 20.32 -3.59
CA GLY A 128 6.83 19.94 -4.57
C GLY A 128 7.07 18.60 -5.26
N GLY A 129 8.07 17.82 -4.87
CA GLY A 129 8.27 16.47 -5.41
C GLY A 129 7.29 15.45 -4.80
N GLY A 130 7.11 14.32 -5.50
CA GLY A 130 6.31 13.22 -5.01
C GLY A 130 6.98 12.43 -3.88
N VAL A 131 6.19 11.55 -3.26
CA VAL A 131 6.66 10.62 -2.21
C VAL A 131 6.45 9.16 -2.67
N PRO A 132 7.32 8.21 -2.25
CA PRO A 132 7.14 6.81 -2.60
C PRO A 132 5.90 6.22 -1.93
N VAL A 133 5.12 5.43 -2.65
CA VAL A 133 3.97 4.72 -2.06
C VAL A 133 4.46 3.47 -1.35
N LEU A 134 4.05 3.26 -0.09
CA LEU A 134 4.40 2.11 0.72
C LEU A 134 3.11 1.48 1.22
N MET A 135 2.74 0.29 0.72
CA MET A 135 1.45 -0.32 1.00
C MET A 135 1.58 -1.81 1.33
N TYR A 136 0.69 -2.28 2.20
CA TYR A 136 0.52 -3.69 2.49
C TYR A 136 -0.96 -4.08 2.51
N TYR A 137 -1.31 -5.05 1.72
CA TYR A 137 -2.64 -5.64 1.63
C TYR A 137 -2.59 -7.11 2.12
N PRO A 138 -2.96 -7.39 3.38
CA PRO A 138 -3.03 -8.75 3.91
C PRO A 138 -4.22 -9.52 3.34
N VAL A 139 -4.31 -10.80 3.66
CA VAL A 139 -5.40 -11.70 3.25
C VAL A 139 -6.76 -11.16 3.68
N GLU A 140 -6.89 -10.67 4.91
CA GLU A 140 -8.12 -10.11 5.47
C GLU A 140 -8.40 -8.69 4.95
N ARG A 141 -8.70 -8.58 3.66
CA ARG A 141 -9.10 -7.31 3.04
C ARG A 141 -10.57 -7.05 3.32
N ILE A 142 -10.86 -6.27 4.35
CA ILE A 142 -12.23 -5.87 4.65
C ILE A 142 -12.67 -4.78 3.68
N VAL A 143 -13.59 -5.10 2.80
CA VAL A 143 -14.29 -4.10 1.99
C VAL A 143 -15.35 -3.44 2.89
N ALA A 144 -14.99 -2.32 3.50
CA ALA A 144 -15.94 -1.56 4.30
C ALA A 144 -17.10 -1.02 3.45
N SER A 145 -18.30 -1.03 4.01
CA SER A 145 -19.47 -0.43 3.37
C SER A 145 -19.27 1.09 3.19
N VAL A 146 -19.85 1.64 2.12
CA VAL A 146 -19.83 3.09 1.87
C VAL A 146 -20.54 3.83 3.01
N PRO A 147 -19.92 4.79 3.67
CA PRO A 147 -20.50 5.48 4.82
C PRO A 147 -21.56 6.49 4.39
N VAL A 148 -22.58 6.68 5.25
CA VAL A 148 -23.64 7.65 5.05
C VAL A 148 -23.20 9.09 5.40
N ASN A 149 -22.29 9.24 6.36
CA ASN A 149 -21.79 10.54 6.81
C ASN A 149 -20.32 10.73 6.44
N LEU A 150 -20.02 11.76 5.69
CA LEU A 150 -18.71 12.10 5.16
C LEU A 150 -18.26 13.46 5.67
N HIS A 151 -17.00 13.56 6.07
CA HIS A 151 -16.36 14.84 6.40
C HIS A 151 -15.59 15.38 5.19
N LYS A 152 -15.57 16.70 5.03
CA LYS A 152 -14.65 17.36 4.08
C LYS A 152 -13.24 17.18 4.66
N ALA A 153 -12.39 16.44 3.96
CA ALA A 153 -10.98 16.36 4.29
C ALA A 153 -10.19 17.08 3.19
N GLU A 154 -9.39 18.06 3.58
CA GLU A 154 -8.31 18.52 2.71
C GLU A 154 -7.30 17.39 2.57
N THR A 155 -6.96 17.02 1.36
CA THR A 155 -6.02 15.93 1.09
C THR A 155 -4.61 16.46 1.20
N ASN A 156 -3.83 15.90 2.14
CA ASN A 156 -2.40 16.15 2.27
C ASN A 156 -1.61 15.00 1.65
N ILE A 157 -0.43 15.27 1.08
CA ILE A 157 0.45 14.25 0.48
C ILE A 157 0.75 13.11 1.48
N TRP A 158 0.86 13.39 2.77
CA TRP A 158 1.11 12.42 3.83
C TRP A 158 -0.07 11.48 4.12
N ASP A 159 -1.28 11.79 3.60
CA ASP A 159 -2.44 10.92 3.72
C ASP A 159 -2.28 9.61 2.91
N VAL A 160 -1.30 9.57 2.01
CA VAL A 160 -0.90 8.35 1.30
C VAL A 160 -0.52 7.22 2.26
N TYR A 161 0.04 7.56 3.43
CA TYR A 161 0.49 6.58 4.43
C TYR A 161 -0.56 6.25 5.50
N LYS A 162 -1.74 6.88 5.45
CA LYS A 162 -2.81 6.56 6.40
C LYS A 162 -3.28 5.13 6.17
N ASP A 163 -3.19 4.31 7.23
CA ASP A 163 -3.56 2.88 7.22
C ASP A 163 -2.88 2.03 6.10
N ALA A 164 -1.79 2.53 5.51
CA ALA A 164 -1.17 1.92 4.34
C ALA A 164 -0.53 0.55 4.62
N LEU A 165 -0.05 0.30 5.85
CA LEU A 165 0.56 -0.96 6.27
C LEU A 165 -0.28 -1.73 7.30
N SER A 166 -1.51 -1.29 7.60
CA SER A 166 -2.40 -1.92 8.59
C SER A 166 -3.41 -2.92 8.00
N GLY A 167 -3.38 -3.07 6.68
CA GLY A 167 -4.23 -4.03 5.99
C GLY A 167 -5.67 -3.61 5.73
N ASN A 168 -6.04 -2.45 6.17
CA ASN A 168 -7.36 -1.92 5.87
C ASN A 168 -7.35 -1.28 4.48
N SER A 169 -7.62 -2.06 3.41
CA SER A 169 -7.97 -1.47 2.12
C SER A 169 -9.27 -0.68 2.29
N ASN A 170 -9.14 0.61 2.49
CA ASN A 170 -10.25 1.42 2.93
C ASN A 170 -10.95 2.02 1.70
N PHE A 171 -11.82 1.23 1.07
CA PHE A 171 -12.69 1.72 -0.02
C PHE A 171 -13.45 2.98 0.40
N ARG A 172 -13.72 3.14 1.70
CA ARG A 172 -14.28 4.37 2.26
C ARG A 172 -13.39 5.58 1.99
N SER A 173 -12.09 5.48 2.24
CA SER A 173 -11.13 6.58 2.00
C SER A 173 -11.03 6.89 0.50
N PHE A 174 -11.09 5.86 -0.37
CA PHE A 174 -11.19 6.07 -1.80
C PHE A 174 -12.48 6.81 -2.18
N PHE A 175 -13.63 6.39 -1.67
CA PHE A 175 -14.91 7.02 -1.94
C PHE A 175 -14.95 8.50 -1.50
N GLU A 176 -14.46 8.79 -0.28
CA GLU A 176 -14.39 10.15 0.26
C GLU A 176 -13.49 11.06 -0.60
N TRP A 177 -12.31 10.57 -0.97
CA TRP A 177 -11.38 11.27 -1.84
C TRP A 177 -11.96 11.47 -3.24
N TYR A 178 -12.46 10.41 -3.88
CA TYR A 178 -13.03 10.47 -5.23
C TYR A 178 -14.17 11.47 -5.32
N ARG A 179 -15.05 11.46 -4.33
CA ARG A 179 -16.14 12.44 -4.23
C ARG A 179 -15.62 13.87 -4.12
N SER A 180 -14.63 14.11 -3.27
CA SER A 180 -14.03 15.43 -3.09
C SER A 180 -13.43 15.94 -4.40
N GLN A 181 -12.72 15.09 -5.13
CA GLN A 181 -12.15 15.44 -6.43
C GLN A 181 -13.24 15.69 -7.49
N GLU A 182 -14.31 14.87 -7.52
CA GLU A 182 -15.46 15.14 -8.42
C GLU A 182 -16.16 16.45 -8.09
N ASP A 183 -16.28 16.82 -6.82
CA ASP A 183 -16.89 18.09 -6.44
C ASP A 183 -16.04 19.27 -6.94
N ILE A 184 -14.70 19.19 -6.84
CA ILE A 184 -13.77 20.18 -7.39
C ILE A 184 -13.84 20.20 -8.94
N GLU A 185 -13.77 19.03 -9.59
CA GLU A 185 -13.88 18.94 -11.05
C GLU A 185 -15.18 19.58 -11.55
N ASN A 186 -16.32 19.31 -10.90
CA ASN A 186 -17.61 19.87 -11.26
C ASN A 186 -17.71 21.40 -11.04
N GLU A 187 -16.98 21.94 -10.06
CA GLU A 187 -16.86 23.37 -9.85
C GLU A 187 -16.07 24.02 -10.98
N MET A 188 -14.90 23.47 -11.32
CA MET A 188 -14.02 23.98 -12.39
C MET A 188 -14.65 23.88 -13.79
N ILE A 189 -15.46 22.85 -14.06
CA ILE A 189 -16.19 22.70 -15.33
C ILE A 189 -17.16 23.85 -15.58
N ARG A 190 -17.63 24.56 -14.55
CA ARG A 190 -18.50 25.74 -14.72
C ARG A 190 -17.75 26.90 -15.37
N ASP A 191 -16.46 27.02 -15.10
CA ASP A 191 -15.60 28.07 -15.65
C ASP A 191 -14.96 27.63 -16.98
N ASP A 192 -14.61 26.37 -17.10
CA ASP A 192 -14.07 25.73 -18.32
C ASP A 192 -14.72 24.36 -18.54
N ALA A 193 -15.63 24.26 -19.47
CA ALA A 193 -16.35 23.02 -19.82
C ALA A 193 -15.42 21.88 -20.26
N SER A 194 -14.19 22.18 -20.71
CA SER A 194 -13.18 21.20 -21.11
C SER A 194 -12.32 20.68 -19.95
N TYR A 195 -12.39 21.33 -18.78
CA TYR A 195 -11.60 20.93 -17.63
C TYR A 195 -11.86 19.47 -17.22
N ARG A 196 -10.79 18.78 -16.92
CA ARG A 196 -10.83 17.44 -16.32
C ARG A 196 -9.75 17.37 -15.25
N ASP A 197 -10.14 16.95 -14.04
CA ASP A 197 -9.19 16.76 -12.97
C ASP A 197 -8.17 15.66 -13.34
N HIS A 198 -6.90 15.99 -13.20
CA HIS A 198 -5.80 15.15 -13.64
C HIS A 198 -5.73 13.83 -12.86
N SER A 199 -5.87 13.90 -11.54
CA SER A 199 -5.84 12.75 -10.64
C SER A 199 -7.03 11.83 -10.86
N LEU A 200 -8.25 12.39 -10.99
CA LEU A 200 -9.44 11.62 -11.33
C LEU A 200 -9.34 10.93 -12.68
N ASN A 201 -8.82 11.64 -13.69
CA ASN A 201 -8.67 11.09 -15.02
C ASN A 201 -7.68 9.91 -15.03
N ALA A 202 -6.57 10.01 -14.33
CA ALA A 202 -5.62 8.92 -14.14
C ALA A 202 -6.29 7.69 -13.49
N VAL A 203 -7.01 7.90 -12.39
CA VAL A 203 -7.73 6.81 -11.70
C VAL A 203 -8.80 6.18 -12.59
N ARG A 204 -9.59 6.98 -13.33
CA ARG A 204 -10.60 6.47 -14.28
C ARG A 204 -9.98 5.61 -15.38
N LYS A 205 -8.81 6.00 -15.91
CA LYS A 205 -8.07 5.21 -16.91
C LYS A 205 -7.64 3.85 -16.37
N VAL A 206 -7.10 3.81 -15.15
CA VAL A 206 -6.71 2.53 -14.51
C VAL A 206 -7.92 1.63 -14.34
N ILE A 207 -9.02 2.15 -13.80
CA ILE A 207 -10.24 1.35 -13.61
C ILE A 207 -10.72 0.77 -14.94
N SER A 208 -10.75 1.55 -16.01
CA SER A 208 -11.13 1.09 -17.34
C SER A 208 -10.17 0.03 -17.89
N SER A 209 -8.87 0.14 -17.60
CA SER A 209 -7.85 -0.87 -17.99
C SER A 209 -8.04 -2.19 -17.26
N PHE A 210 -8.30 -2.15 -15.95
CA PHE A 210 -8.49 -3.35 -15.13
C PHE A 210 -9.85 -4.00 -15.35
N PHE A 211 -10.88 -3.20 -15.61
CA PHE A 211 -12.27 -3.60 -15.76
C PHE A 211 -12.84 -3.05 -17.07
N PRO A 212 -12.57 -3.69 -18.22
CA PRO A 212 -13.04 -3.20 -19.54
C PRO A 212 -14.55 -3.06 -19.65
N ASP A 213 -15.30 -3.86 -18.87
CA ASP A 213 -16.77 -3.81 -18.84
C ASP A 213 -17.33 -2.71 -17.94
N PHE A 214 -16.45 -1.99 -17.20
CA PHE A 214 -16.83 -0.91 -16.27
C PHE A 214 -16.50 0.44 -16.88
N SER A 215 -17.44 1.35 -16.81
CA SER A 215 -17.28 2.73 -17.27
C SER A 215 -18.07 3.69 -16.39
N GLU A 216 -17.90 4.99 -16.62
CA GLU A 216 -18.69 6.06 -16.00
C GLU A 216 -18.80 5.94 -14.48
N MET A 217 -17.70 5.55 -13.79
CA MET A 217 -17.69 5.54 -12.34
C MET A 217 -17.86 6.97 -11.81
N ARG A 218 -18.84 7.16 -10.94
CA ARG A 218 -19.18 8.46 -10.37
C ARG A 218 -19.88 8.32 -9.02
N VAL A 219 -19.91 9.41 -8.27
CA VAL A 219 -20.70 9.48 -7.03
C VAL A 219 -22.06 10.09 -7.30
N ARG A 220 -23.10 9.29 -7.16
CA ARG A 220 -24.49 9.77 -7.15
C ARG A 220 -24.80 10.47 -5.82
N ARG A 221 -25.38 11.67 -5.84
CA ARG A 221 -25.68 12.48 -4.64
C ARG A 221 -27.11 12.30 -4.14
N ARG A 222 -28.04 11.95 -5.01
CA ARG A 222 -29.48 11.79 -4.70
C ARG A 222 -30.03 10.48 -5.24
N PRO A 223 -31.01 9.83 -4.60
CA PRO A 223 -31.66 10.22 -3.33
C PRO A 223 -30.77 10.03 -2.13
N TYR A 224 -29.73 9.19 -2.19
CA TYR A 224 -28.67 8.99 -1.20
C TYR A 224 -27.32 8.89 -1.91
N GLN A 225 -26.26 9.07 -1.16
CA GLN A 225 -24.91 9.01 -1.71
C GLN A 225 -24.49 7.55 -1.97
N ALA A 226 -24.08 7.26 -3.20
CA ALA A 226 -23.60 5.95 -3.59
C ALA A 226 -22.57 6.07 -4.70
N MET A 227 -21.56 5.20 -4.69
CA MET A 227 -20.71 4.98 -5.86
C MET A 227 -21.50 4.16 -6.86
N VAL A 228 -21.65 4.69 -8.07
CA VAL A 228 -22.32 4.01 -9.19
C VAL A 228 -21.33 3.82 -10.34
N ILE A 229 -21.49 2.71 -11.04
CA ILE A 229 -20.63 2.27 -12.13
C ILE A 229 -21.53 1.78 -13.24
N LYS A 230 -21.22 2.12 -14.47
CA LYS A 230 -21.88 1.51 -15.64
C LYS A 230 -21.13 0.21 -15.96
N LYS A 231 -21.87 -0.93 -15.91
CA LYS A 231 -21.38 -2.26 -16.26
C LYS A 231 -22.11 -2.73 -17.52
N GLY A 232 -21.45 -2.73 -18.66
CA GLY A 232 -22.12 -2.86 -19.95
C GLY A 232 -23.11 -1.72 -20.16
N GLU A 233 -24.41 -2.04 -20.28
CA GLU A 233 -25.49 -1.05 -20.43
C GLU A 233 -26.19 -0.71 -19.11
N GLU A 234 -25.89 -1.39 -18.00
CA GLU A 234 -26.57 -1.20 -16.72
C GLU A 234 -25.77 -0.31 -15.77
N VAL A 235 -26.45 0.60 -15.09
CA VAL A 235 -25.89 1.40 -14.01
C VAL A 235 -26.19 0.70 -12.68
N ILE A 236 -25.15 0.25 -12.01
CA ILE A 236 -25.23 -0.49 -10.75
C ILE A 236 -24.49 0.25 -9.63
N GLU A 237 -24.91 0.03 -8.40
CA GLU A 237 -24.19 0.52 -7.23
C GLU A 237 -23.02 -0.41 -6.87
N PHE A 238 -21.96 0.15 -6.31
CA PHE A 238 -20.82 -0.64 -5.78
C PHE A 238 -21.29 -1.75 -4.82
N SER A 239 -22.33 -1.48 -4.02
CA SER A 239 -22.92 -2.45 -3.10
C SER A 239 -23.50 -3.70 -3.79
N GLN A 240 -23.87 -3.59 -5.07
CA GLN A 240 -24.48 -4.66 -5.88
C GLN A 240 -23.45 -5.52 -6.62
N LEU A 241 -22.18 -5.13 -6.62
CA LEU A 241 -21.09 -5.93 -7.18
C LEU A 241 -20.93 -7.25 -6.40
N SER A 242 -20.43 -8.28 -7.07
CA SER A 242 -20.01 -9.52 -6.43
C SER A 242 -18.87 -9.27 -5.45
N GLN A 243 -18.64 -10.18 -4.49
CA GLN A 243 -17.56 -10.01 -3.51
C GLN A 243 -16.19 -9.92 -4.17
N GLY A 244 -15.92 -10.73 -5.19
CA GLY A 244 -14.66 -10.69 -5.94
C GLY A 244 -14.46 -9.37 -6.66
N GLU A 245 -15.50 -8.83 -7.34
CA GLU A 245 -15.44 -7.52 -7.98
C GLU A 245 -15.18 -6.40 -6.96
N LYS A 246 -15.88 -6.44 -5.82
CA LYS A 246 -15.65 -5.47 -4.73
C LYS A 246 -14.22 -5.48 -4.23
N CYS A 247 -13.66 -6.66 -3.93
CA CYS A 247 -12.29 -6.81 -3.44
C CYS A 247 -11.28 -6.31 -4.46
N TYR A 248 -11.43 -6.72 -5.72
CA TYR A 248 -10.50 -6.34 -6.78
C TYR A 248 -10.58 -4.84 -7.11
N LEU A 249 -11.79 -4.32 -7.28
CA LEU A 249 -12.00 -2.89 -7.54
C LEU A 249 -11.49 -2.04 -6.37
N SER A 250 -11.74 -2.45 -5.12
CA SER A 250 -11.23 -1.73 -3.94
C SER A 250 -9.70 -1.69 -3.89
N LEU A 251 -9.03 -2.79 -4.23
CA LEU A 251 -7.57 -2.86 -4.30
C LEU A 251 -7.04 -1.88 -5.35
N VAL A 252 -7.53 -1.99 -6.59
CA VAL A 252 -7.09 -1.14 -7.71
C VAL A 252 -7.37 0.34 -7.44
N CYS A 253 -8.55 0.66 -6.91
CA CYS A 253 -8.94 2.02 -6.56
C CYS A 253 -8.06 2.62 -5.45
N ASP A 254 -7.73 1.85 -4.41
CA ASP A 254 -6.88 2.35 -3.31
C ASP A 254 -5.44 2.57 -3.78
N ILE A 255 -4.88 1.67 -4.61
CA ILE A 255 -3.56 1.84 -5.23
C ILE A 255 -3.55 3.12 -6.08
N ALA A 256 -4.49 3.25 -7.01
CA ALA A 256 -4.56 4.40 -7.91
C ALA A 256 -4.74 5.72 -7.16
N ARG A 257 -5.60 5.77 -6.13
CA ARG A 257 -5.78 6.94 -5.26
C ARG A 257 -4.48 7.33 -4.56
N ARG A 258 -3.77 6.36 -3.98
CA ARG A 258 -2.53 6.64 -3.25
C ARG A 258 -1.43 7.14 -4.18
N LEU A 259 -1.29 6.57 -5.36
CA LEU A 259 -0.37 7.07 -6.39
C LEU A 259 -0.74 8.49 -6.81
N ALA A 260 -2.03 8.78 -7.01
CA ALA A 260 -2.49 10.12 -7.37
C ALA A 260 -2.23 11.16 -6.27
N ILE A 261 -2.37 10.80 -5.00
CA ILE A 261 -2.05 11.68 -3.87
C ILE A 261 -0.54 11.87 -3.71
N ALA A 262 0.24 10.79 -3.91
CA ALA A 262 1.68 10.80 -3.74
C ALA A 262 2.42 11.63 -4.80
N ASN A 263 1.85 11.76 -5.99
CA ASN A 263 2.54 12.30 -7.17
C ASN A 263 1.67 13.31 -7.94
N PRO A 264 1.19 14.39 -7.30
CA PRO A 264 0.23 15.32 -7.91
C PRO A 264 0.80 16.06 -9.12
N ASP A 265 2.12 16.26 -9.17
CA ASP A 265 2.79 17.07 -10.19
C ASP A 265 3.38 16.24 -11.35
N LEU A 266 3.26 14.90 -11.31
CA LEU A 266 3.66 14.06 -12.46
C LEU A 266 2.63 14.17 -13.60
N ASP A 267 3.10 14.16 -14.85
CA ASP A 267 2.24 14.10 -16.06
C ASP A 267 1.26 12.93 -16.02
N ASN A 268 1.68 11.81 -15.47
CA ASN A 268 0.81 10.72 -15.07
C ASN A 268 1.12 10.37 -13.61
N PRO A 269 0.21 10.69 -12.66
CA PRO A 269 0.45 10.42 -11.23
C PRO A 269 0.71 8.94 -10.90
N LEU A 270 0.35 8.04 -11.80
CA LEU A 270 0.51 6.60 -11.62
C LEU A 270 1.94 6.11 -11.92
N ASP A 271 2.77 6.91 -12.58
CA ASP A 271 4.17 6.59 -12.84
C ASP A 271 5.07 6.79 -11.61
N GLY A 272 4.46 7.09 -10.46
CA GLY A 272 5.16 7.25 -9.19
C GLY A 272 5.77 5.95 -8.68
N GLU A 273 6.86 6.08 -7.93
CA GLU A 273 7.58 4.94 -7.35
C GLU A 273 6.95 4.47 -6.04
N GLY A 274 7.12 3.18 -5.72
CA GLY A 274 6.67 2.64 -4.44
C GLY A 274 6.94 1.17 -4.24
N ILE A 275 6.51 0.66 -3.08
CA ILE A 275 6.54 -0.76 -2.73
C ILE A 275 5.13 -1.16 -2.33
N ILE A 276 4.57 -2.14 -3.04
CA ILE A 276 3.24 -2.67 -2.77
C ILE A 276 3.37 -4.14 -2.40
N LEU A 277 3.01 -4.48 -1.19
CA LEU A 277 2.98 -5.83 -0.66
C LEU A 277 1.54 -6.34 -0.73
N ILE A 278 1.30 -7.47 -1.39
CA ILE A 278 -0.04 -8.04 -1.52
C ILE A 278 0.01 -9.52 -1.13
N ASP A 279 -0.69 -9.88 -0.07
CA ASP A 279 -0.85 -11.29 0.32
C ASP A 279 -2.05 -11.90 -0.40
N GLU A 280 -1.90 -13.14 -0.87
CA GLU A 280 -2.93 -13.89 -1.60
C GLU A 280 -3.66 -13.02 -2.64
N VAL A 281 -2.88 -12.47 -3.58
CA VAL A 281 -3.37 -11.49 -4.58
C VAL A 281 -4.54 -12.03 -5.43
N ASP A 282 -4.63 -13.33 -5.61
CA ASP A 282 -5.63 -14.07 -6.37
C ASP A 282 -6.89 -14.48 -5.57
N LEU A 283 -6.88 -14.25 -4.25
CA LEU A 283 -7.99 -14.64 -3.38
C LEU A 283 -9.30 -13.94 -3.78
N HIS A 284 -10.36 -14.72 -3.89
CA HIS A 284 -11.71 -14.29 -4.31
C HIS A 284 -11.83 -13.77 -5.75
N LEU A 285 -10.76 -13.82 -6.56
CA LEU A 285 -10.83 -13.40 -7.94
C LEU A 285 -11.39 -14.49 -8.87
N HIS A 286 -12.07 -14.05 -9.91
CA HIS A 286 -12.45 -14.92 -11.00
C HIS A 286 -11.19 -15.49 -11.69
N PRO A 287 -11.15 -16.79 -12.14
CA PRO A 287 -9.96 -17.40 -12.73
C PRO A 287 -9.29 -16.58 -13.85
N LYS A 288 -10.07 -15.89 -14.67
CA LYS A 288 -9.54 -14.97 -15.70
C LYS A 288 -8.69 -13.86 -15.07
N TRP A 289 -9.16 -13.24 -14.01
CA TRP A 289 -8.43 -12.15 -13.33
C TRP A 289 -7.20 -12.65 -12.58
N GLN A 290 -7.25 -13.88 -12.02
CA GLN A 290 -6.07 -14.50 -11.38
C GLN A 290 -4.90 -14.63 -12.36
N MET A 291 -5.15 -14.96 -13.63
CA MET A 291 -4.11 -15.05 -14.64
C MET A 291 -3.57 -13.70 -15.13
N GLU A 292 -4.37 -12.65 -15.04
CA GLU A 292 -4.04 -11.33 -15.59
C GLU A 292 -3.50 -10.35 -14.53
N ILE A 293 -3.81 -10.57 -13.23
CA ILE A 293 -3.60 -9.57 -12.18
C ILE A 293 -2.14 -9.16 -12.04
N ALA A 294 -1.20 -10.10 -12.09
CA ALA A 294 0.22 -9.79 -11.96
C ALA A 294 0.68 -8.84 -13.08
N ASN A 295 0.37 -9.18 -14.34
CA ASN A 295 0.72 -8.35 -15.49
C ASN A 295 0.03 -6.97 -15.46
N LYS A 296 -1.22 -6.91 -14.99
CA LYS A 296 -1.94 -5.64 -14.88
C LYS A 296 -1.38 -4.75 -13.77
N LEU A 297 -0.97 -5.33 -12.64
CA LEU A 297 -0.36 -4.56 -11.56
C LEU A 297 1.00 -3.98 -11.94
N THR A 298 1.78 -4.65 -12.80
CA THR A 298 3.04 -4.10 -13.32
C THR A 298 2.84 -3.00 -14.38
N SER A 299 1.62 -2.80 -14.86
CA SER A 299 1.30 -1.75 -15.84
C SER A 299 0.77 -0.45 -15.21
N ILE A 300 0.63 -0.42 -13.90
CA ILE A 300 0.39 0.78 -13.11
C ILE A 300 1.74 1.32 -12.67
#